data_16c4ffffcf6131e0e11310177feb92e4
#
_entry.id   16c4ffffcf6131e0e11310177feb92e4
#
_cell.length_a   1.000
_cell.length_b   1.000
_cell.length_c   1.000
_cell.angle_alpha   90.00
_cell.angle_beta   90.00
_cell.angle_gamma   90.00
#
_symmetry.space_group_name_H-M   'P 1'
#
loop_
_entity.id
_entity.type
_entity.pdbx_description
1 polymer ?
#
loop_
_entity_poly.entity_id
_entity_poly.type
_entity_poly.pdbx_seq_one_letter_code
_entity_poly.pdbx_strand_id
1 'polypeptide(L)'
;ILLSRYRSGSFRKCTDPIRDPELFLSYCRMIPDGCMAWDEGMWKNPEIWSPRHRLFYYLIAAYTMFVEDLPGHPVGMPFPGGQVVEKRGNEYYCPIRDKEKDVFFSICNFCPARQTD
;
A
#
# COMPACT_ATOMS: atom_id res chain seq x y z
N ILE A 1 -5.05 3.84 12.89
CA ILE A 1 -6.25 2.99 12.68
C ILE A 1 -5.93 1.51 12.86
N LEU A 2 -4.94 1.01 12.15
CA LEU A 2 -4.59 -0.41 12.23
C LEU A 2 -4.23 -0.84 13.65
N LEU A 3 -3.35 -0.09 14.30
CA LEU A 3 -2.89 -0.41 15.65
C LEU A 3 -4.03 -0.31 16.67
N SER A 4 -4.88 0.71 16.56
CA SER A 4 -6.00 0.87 17.47
C SER A 4 -7.03 -0.24 17.28
N ARG A 5 -7.28 -0.70 16.06
CA ARG A 5 -8.15 -1.85 15.80
C ARG A 5 -7.58 -3.14 16.39
N TYR A 6 -6.28 -3.32 16.27
CA TYR A 6 -5.60 -4.47 16.86
C TYR A 6 -5.74 -4.48 18.37
N ARG A 7 -5.44 -3.36 19.02
CA ARG A 7 -5.50 -3.24 20.48
C ARG A 7 -6.91 -3.40 21.04
N SER A 8 -7.91 -2.90 20.32
CA SER A 8 -9.31 -3.02 20.74
C SER A 8 -9.92 -4.40 20.47
N GLY A 9 -9.23 -5.23 19.65
CA GLY A 9 -9.76 -6.52 19.25
C GLY A 9 -10.84 -6.45 18.19
N SER A 10 -11.12 -5.27 17.63
CA SER A 10 -12.18 -5.09 16.65
C SER A 10 -11.90 -5.84 15.34
N PHE A 11 -10.64 -6.13 15.03
CA PHE A 11 -10.27 -6.90 13.84
C PHE A 11 -10.91 -8.31 13.83
N ARG A 12 -11.18 -8.88 14.98
CA ARG A 12 -11.81 -10.20 15.11
C ARG A 12 -13.27 -10.22 14.69
N LYS A 13 -13.88 -9.04 14.67
CA LYS A 13 -15.29 -8.87 14.32
C LYS A 13 -15.45 -8.10 12.99
N CYS A 14 -14.34 -7.92 12.27
CA CYS A 14 -14.37 -7.18 11.02
C CYS A 14 -15.13 -7.99 9.97
N THR A 15 -16.23 -7.41 9.49
CA THR A 15 -17.06 -7.96 8.41
C THR A 15 -17.08 -7.03 7.21
N ASP A 16 -16.17 -6.03 7.19
CA ASP A 16 -16.11 -5.05 6.12
C ASP A 16 -15.80 -5.73 4.80
N PRO A 17 -16.49 -5.36 3.70
CA PRO A 17 -16.20 -5.94 2.39
C PRO A 17 -14.81 -5.52 1.90
N ILE A 18 -14.21 -6.38 1.10
CA ILE A 18 -12.95 -6.07 0.43
C ILE A 18 -13.27 -5.22 -0.80
N ARG A 19 -12.58 -4.06 -0.91
CA ARG A 19 -12.68 -3.20 -2.08
C ARG A 19 -12.14 -3.95 -3.30
N ASP A 20 -12.90 -3.92 -4.40
CA ASP A 20 -12.50 -4.51 -5.67
C ASP A 20 -11.87 -5.90 -5.52
N PRO A 21 -12.69 -6.95 -5.29
CA PRO A 21 -12.16 -8.30 -5.05
C PRO A 21 -11.25 -8.84 -6.15
N GLU A 22 -11.49 -8.48 -7.41
CA GLU A 22 -10.63 -8.91 -8.52
C GLU A 22 -9.25 -8.29 -8.44
N LEU A 23 -9.18 -7.00 -8.14
CA LEU A 23 -7.91 -6.30 -7.93
C LEU A 23 -7.18 -6.85 -6.71
N PHE A 24 -7.92 -7.15 -5.65
CA PHE A 24 -7.35 -7.77 -4.46
C PHE A 24 -6.71 -9.14 -4.77
N LEU A 25 -7.37 -9.96 -5.60
CA LEU A 25 -6.79 -11.24 -6.00
C LEU A 25 -5.52 -11.05 -6.84
N SER A 26 -5.49 -10.06 -7.72
CA SER A 26 -4.28 -9.71 -8.48
C SER A 26 -3.15 -9.28 -7.55
N TYR A 27 -3.49 -8.49 -6.53
CA TYR A 27 -2.54 -8.08 -5.49
C TYR A 27 -1.97 -9.29 -4.76
N CYS A 28 -2.82 -10.20 -4.31
CA CYS A 28 -2.38 -11.41 -3.62
C CYS A 28 -1.46 -12.28 -4.48
N ARG A 29 -1.74 -12.38 -5.77
CA ARG A 29 -0.90 -13.14 -6.71
C ARG A 29 0.46 -12.49 -6.92
N MET A 30 0.54 -11.18 -6.83
CA MET A 30 1.78 -10.42 -6.96
C MET A 30 2.70 -10.59 -5.75
N ILE A 31 2.15 -10.78 -4.56
CA ILE A 31 2.91 -10.73 -3.31
C ILE A 31 4.14 -11.67 -3.30
N PRO A 32 4.04 -12.97 -3.70
CA PRO A 32 5.24 -13.83 -3.68
C PRO A 32 6.37 -13.28 -4.54
N ASP A 33 6.06 -12.82 -5.75
CA ASP A 33 7.07 -12.25 -6.65
C ASP A 33 7.60 -10.92 -6.12
N GLY A 34 6.73 -10.10 -5.54
CA GLY A 34 7.12 -8.83 -4.94
C GLY A 34 8.06 -9.02 -3.75
N CYS A 35 7.82 -10.04 -2.92
CA CYS A 35 8.70 -10.34 -1.79
C CYS A 35 10.10 -10.74 -2.23
N MET A 36 10.22 -11.34 -3.41
CA MET A 36 11.49 -11.82 -3.95
C MET A 36 12.13 -10.83 -4.93
N ALA A 37 11.46 -9.73 -5.25
CA ALA A 37 12.01 -8.72 -6.13
C ALA A 37 13.20 -8.01 -5.49
N TRP A 38 14.21 -7.68 -6.31
CA TRP A 38 15.44 -7.04 -5.85
C TRP A 38 15.60 -5.65 -6.49
N ASP A 39 16.04 -4.68 -5.69
CA ASP A 39 16.52 -3.39 -6.16
C ASP A 39 17.79 -3.00 -5.38
N GLU A 40 18.44 -1.93 -5.78
CA GLU A 40 19.70 -1.50 -5.16
C GLU A 40 19.54 -1.14 -3.68
N GLY A 41 18.39 -0.64 -3.27
CA GLY A 41 18.14 -0.27 -1.88
C GLY A 41 18.18 -1.44 -0.93
N MET A 42 17.82 -2.63 -1.39
CA MET A 42 17.80 -3.86 -0.59
C MET A 42 19.19 -4.29 -0.13
N TRP A 43 20.19 -4.06 -0.96
CA TRP A 43 21.56 -4.44 -0.64
C TRP A 43 22.13 -3.63 0.51
N LYS A 44 21.64 -2.40 0.69
CA LYS A 44 22.11 -1.50 1.73
C LYS A 44 21.50 -1.80 3.10
N ASN A 45 20.28 -2.34 3.13
CA ASN A 45 19.54 -2.60 4.36
C ASN A 45 18.84 -3.97 4.30
N PRO A 46 19.60 -5.09 4.28
CA PRO A 46 19.00 -6.41 4.07
C PRO A 46 18.04 -6.84 5.18
N GLU A 47 18.20 -6.33 6.41
CA GLU A 47 17.31 -6.66 7.52
C GLU A 47 15.93 -6.04 7.33
N ILE A 48 15.89 -4.81 6.80
CA ILE A 48 14.62 -4.08 6.57
C ILE A 48 13.92 -4.60 5.32
N TRP A 49 14.68 -5.02 4.29
CA TRP A 49 14.15 -5.37 2.99
C TRP A 49 14.13 -6.87 2.71
N SER A 50 14.25 -7.71 3.76
CA SER A 50 14.16 -9.15 3.60
C SER A 50 12.77 -9.56 3.07
N PRO A 51 12.62 -10.74 2.44
CA PRO A 51 11.31 -11.22 1.98
C PRO A 51 10.25 -11.24 3.09
N ARG A 52 10.64 -11.55 4.32
CA ARG A 52 9.73 -11.54 5.48
C ARG A 52 9.20 -10.13 5.76
N HIS A 53 10.07 -9.13 5.76
CA HIS A 53 9.66 -7.73 5.97
C HIS A 53 8.78 -7.24 4.83
N ARG A 54 9.08 -7.65 3.60
CA ARG A 54 8.24 -7.30 2.46
C ARG A 54 6.86 -7.93 2.55
N LEU A 55 6.78 -9.19 2.98
CA LEU A 55 5.49 -9.84 3.19
C LEU A 55 4.66 -9.06 4.21
N PHE A 56 5.27 -8.69 5.34
CA PHE A 56 4.61 -7.89 6.37
C PHE A 56 4.12 -6.56 5.79
N TYR A 57 4.97 -5.88 5.03
CA TYR A 57 4.63 -4.63 4.37
C TYR A 57 3.42 -4.80 3.43
N TYR A 58 3.41 -5.84 2.60
CA TYR A 58 2.31 -6.09 1.68
C TYR A 58 1.02 -6.42 2.42
N LEU A 59 1.08 -7.16 3.53
CA LEU A 59 -0.12 -7.51 4.30
C LEU A 59 -0.73 -6.28 4.98
N ILE A 60 0.09 -5.40 5.54
CA ILE A 60 -0.39 -4.14 6.12
C ILE A 60 -0.99 -3.25 5.02
N ALA A 61 -0.30 -3.13 3.90
CA ALA A 61 -0.79 -2.34 2.78
C ALA A 61 -2.12 -2.89 2.23
N ALA A 62 -2.26 -4.21 2.19
CA ALA A 62 -3.50 -4.86 1.75
C ALA A 62 -4.69 -4.45 2.64
N TYR A 63 -4.51 -4.50 3.94
CA TYR A 63 -5.54 -4.07 4.87
C TYR A 63 -5.91 -2.60 4.66
N THR A 64 -4.90 -1.74 4.59
CA THR A 64 -5.09 -0.30 4.41
C THR A 64 -5.85 0.02 3.12
N MET A 65 -5.43 -0.57 2.00
CA MET A 65 -5.99 -0.25 0.70
C MET A 65 -7.31 -0.96 0.40
N PHE A 66 -7.46 -2.21 0.80
CA PHE A 66 -8.60 -3.03 0.39
C PHE A 66 -9.68 -3.18 1.47
N VAL A 67 -9.36 -3.01 2.73
CA VAL A 67 -10.35 -3.06 3.82
C VAL A 67 -10.74 -1.66 4.28
N GLU A 68 -9.75 -0.81 4.56
CA GLU A 68 -10.00 0.57 5.00
C GLU A 68 -10.27 1.53 3.83
N ASP A 69 -9.99 1.12 2.60
CA ASP A 69 -10.15 1.93 1.39
C ASP A 69 -9.39 3.25 1.49
N LEU A 70 -8.15 3.17 1.96
CA LEU A 70 -7.25 4.31 2.11
C LEU A 70 -6.03 4.14 1.20
N PRO A 71 -5.36 5.25 0.82
CA PRO A 71 -4.10 5.15 0.10
C PRO A 71 -3.06 4.36 0.88
N GLY A 72 -2.16 3.71 0.16
CA GLY A 72 -1.06 2.97 0.77
C GLY A 72 -0.11 3.85 1.58
N HIS A 73 0.01 5.13 1.19
CA HIS A 73 0.77 6.12 1.94
C HIS A 73 -0.19 7.13 2.58
N PRO A 74 0.09 7.60 3.81
CA PRO A 74 -0.83 8.49 4.51
C PRO A 74 -0.90 9.88 3.89
N VAL A 75 -2.04 10.55 4.10
CA VAL A 75 -2.21 11.95 3.72
C VAL A 75 -1.12 12.79 4.40
N GLY A 76 -0.50 13.68 3.64
CA GLY A 76 0.60 14.52 4.12
C GLY A 76 1.99 13.94 3.88
N MET A 77 2.09 12.69 3.44
CA MET A 77 3.40 12.10 3.14
C MET A 77 4.08 12.85 1.99
N PRO A 78 5.31 13.39 2.20
CA PRO A 78 5.99 14.17 1.18
C PRO A 78 6.71 13.28 0.16
N PHE A 79 6.80 13.80 -1.06
CA PHE A 79 7.57 13.20 -2.14
C PHE A 79 8.50 14.24 -2.76
N PRO A 80 9.51 13.81 -3.53
CA PRO A 80 10.38 14.74 -4.23
C PRO A 80 9.57 15.70 -5.10
N GLY A 81 9.96 16.97 -5.12
CA GLY A 81 9.24 18.02 -5.84
C GLY A 81 8.29 18.83 -4.97
N GLY A 82 8.22 18.55 -3.67
CA GLY A 82 7.43 19.34 -2.71
C GLY A 82 5.95 18.99 -2.67
N GLN A 83 5.50 18.02 -3.47
CA GLN A 83 4.11 17.56 -3.42
C GLN A 83 3.92 16.50 -2.33
N VAL A 84 2.70 16.41 -1.82
CA VAL A 84 2.33 15.48 -0.76
C VAL A 84 1.08 14.69 -1.17
N VAL A 85 0.83 13.59 -0.46
CA VAL A 85 -0.45 12.88 -0.58
C VAL A 85 -1.55 13.77 -0.01
N GLU A 86 -2.61 13.99 -0.78
CA GLU A 86 -3.70 14.90 -0.42
C GLU A 86 -5.05 14.20 -0.39
N LYS A 87 -5.95 14.74 0.42
CA LYS A 87 -7.36 14.40 0.37
C LYS A 87 -8.12 15.63 -0.11
N ARG A 88 -8.90 15.47 -1.19
CA ARG A 88 -9.76 16.52 -1.74
C ARG A 88 -11.20 16.01 -1.75
N GLY A 89 -12.02 16.49 -0.82
CA GLY A 89 -13.37 15.96 -0.65
C GLY A 89 -13.30 14.48 -0.24
N ASN A 90 -13.90 13.59 -1.04
CA ASN A 90 -13.90 12.15 -0.80
C ASN A 90 -12.84 11.41 -1.62
N GLU A 91 -11.97 12.15 -2.33
CA GLU A 91 -10.95 11.57 -3.20
C GLU A 91 -9.56 11.79 -2.61
N TYR A 92 -8.66 10.83 -2.89
CA TYR A 92 -7.26 10.91 -2.51
C TYR A 92 -6.39 11.09 -3.75
N TYR A 93 -5.31 11.86 -3.61
CA TYR A 93 -4.37 12.16 -4.69
C TYR A 93 -2.95 11.93 -4.22
N CYS A 94 -2.16 11.28 -5.07
CA CYS A 94 -0.76 10.97 -4.78
C CYS A 94 0.12 11.38 -5.95
N PRO A 95 1.22 12.10 -5.71
CA PRO A 95 2.07 12.59 -6.80
C PRO A 95 2.79 11.49 -7.58
N ILE A 96 2.90 10.29 -7.04
CA ILE A 96 3.60 9.19 -7.73
C ILE A 96 2.68 8.04 -8.14
N ARG A 97 1.35 8.18 -7.97
CA ARG A 97 0.40 7.07 -8.19
C ARG A 97 0.61 6.36 -9.54
N ASP A 98 0.73 7.12 -10.62
CA ASP A 98 0.85 6.58 -11.96
C ASP A 98 2.28 6.43 -12.44
N LYS A 99 3.25 6.89 -11.67
CA LYS A 99 4.68 6.83 -12.03
C LYS A 99 5.29 5.46 -11.81
N GLU A 100 4.61 4.59 -11.05
CA GLU A 100 5.08 3.25 -10.70
C GLU A 100 4.45 2.15 -11.57
N LYS A 101 3.78 2.51 -12.66
CA LYS A 101 3.07 1.54 -13.51
C LYS A 101 3.94 0.39 -14.03
N ASP A 102 5.19 0.68 -14.33
CA ASP A 102 6.11 -0.31 -14.87
C ASP A 102 6.79 -1.16 -13.81
N VAL A 103 6.54 -0.86 -12.53
CA VAL A 103 7.08 -1.62 -11.41
C VAL A 103 5.99 -2.57 -10.90
N PHE A 104 6.02 -3.82 -11.35
CA PHE A 104 4.93 -4.76 -11.11
C PHE A 104 4.68 -5.02 -9.62
N PHE A 105 5.70 -4.89 -8.79
CA PHE A 105 5.61 -5.16 -7.35
C PHE A 105 5.28 -3.91 -6.51
N SER A 106 5.02 -2.77 -7.13
CA SER A 106 4.68 -1.55 -6.41
C SER A 106 3.22 -1.58 -5.93
N ILE A 107 3.00 -1.23 -4.66
CA ILE A 107 1.64 -1.09 -4.14
C ILE A 107 0.87 0.04 -4.82
N CYS A 108 1.57 0.99 -5.44
CA CYS A 108 0.93 2.11 -6.14
C CYS A 108 -0.04 1.63 -7.23
N ASN A 109 0.25 0.50 -7.85
CA ASN A 109 -0.62 -0.07 -8.89
C ASN A 109 -1.98 -0.53 -8.35
N PHE A 110 -2.12 -0.64 -7.03
CA PHE A 110 -3.32 -1.12 -6.35
C PHE A 110 -3.91 -0.06 -5.43
N CYS A 111 -3.29 1.11 -5.34
CA CYS A 111 -3.67 2.18 -4.44
C CYS A 111 -4.96 2.86 -4.89
N PRO A 112 -5.92 3.14 -3.97
CA PRO A 112 -7.16 3.84 -4.33
C PRO A 112 -6.96 5.33 -4.63
N ALA A 113 -5.78 5.89 -4.36
CA ALA A 113 -5.49 7.28 -4.71
C ALA A 113 -5.42 7.48 -6.22
N ARG A 114 -5.65 8.71 -6.66
CA ARG A 114 -5.50 9.13 -8.05
C ARG A 114 -4.18 9.90 -8.21
N GLN A 115 -3.67 9.95 -9.42
CA GLN A 115 -2.48 10.73 -9.72
C GLN A 115 -2.78 12.22 -9.52
N THR A 116 -1.89 12.92 -8.83
CA THR A 116 -1.96 14.39 -8.70
C THR A 116 -1.73 15.04 -10.07
N ASP A 117 -2.50 16.07 -10.37
CA ASP A 117 -2.40 16.84 -11.61
C ASP A 117 -1.02 17.48 -11.81
#